data_55e86cdff977a83d8f9a023775b4d446
#
_entry.id   55e86cdff977a83d8f9a023775b4d446
#
_cell.length_a   1.000
_cell.length_b   1.000
_cell.length_c   1.000
_cell.angle_alpha   90.00
_cell.angle_beta   90.00
_cell.angle_gamma   90.00
#
_symmetry.space_group_name_H-M   'P 1'
#
loop_
_entity.id
_entity.type
_entity.pdbx_description
1 polymer ?
#
loop_
_entity_poly.entity_id
_entity_poly.type
_entity_poly.pdbx_seq_one_letter_code
_entity_poly.pdbx_strand_id
1 'polypeptide(L)'
;METTSIFKEYFDITKKYTAQYGNNTILLLQVGSFFEIYGMRNKAGEIYGSSISDLCQVCQLNVSEKKVHHNGDQILMAGFRDYALERYIPRILDANYIAVVYVQEKSGKGFIRKLDAIYSPGTYLNPESTTSVSNNIMCIWIDKTKVRKQQKLVIGLSVVNI
;
A
#
# COMPACT_ATOMS: atom_id res chain seq x y z
N MET A 1 12.53 22.60 9.47
CA MET A 1 11.50 22.02 10.36
C MET A 1 10.46 21.12 9.64
N GLU A 2 10.31 21.18 8.32
CA GLU A 2 9.32 20.36 7.56
C GLU A 2 9.71 18.89 7.41
N THR A 3 10.98 18.57 7.34
CA THR A 3 11.46 17.21 7.01
C THR A 3 11.15 16.18 8.09
N THR A 4 11.20 16.55 9.36
CA THR A 4 10.88 15.64 10.49
C THR A 4 9.39 15.33 10.58
N SER A 5 8.55 16.24 10.10
CA SER A 5 7.09 16.09 10.07
C SER A 5 6.65 15.03 9.05
N ILE A 6 7.29 14.98 7.86
CA ILE A 6 6.91 14.07 6.78
C ILE A 6 7.16 12.59 7.16
N PHE A 7 8.28 12.29 7.81
CA PHE A 7 8.59 10.91 8.22
C PHE A 7 7.64 10.42 9.29
N LYS A 8 7.32 11.28 10.28
CA LYS A 8 6.34 10.94 11.30
C LYS A 8 4.97 10.66 10.65
N GLU A 9 4.50 11.56 9.79
CA GLU A 9 3.24 11.39 9.04
C GLU A 9 3.24 10.06 8.25
N TYR A 10 4.32 9.78 7.52
CA TYR A 10 4.47 8.56 6.75
C TYR A 10 4.33 7.30 7.61
N PHE A 11 5.08 7.21 8.71
CA PHE A 11 5.04 6.03 9.59
C PHE A 11 3.72 5.89 10.35
N ASP A 12 3.09 7.00 10.73
CA ASP A 12 1.74 6.99 11.34
C ASP A 12 0.69 6.44 10.37
N ILE A 13 0.72 6.88 9.10
CA ILE A 13 -0.17 6.39 8.05
C ILE A 13 0.14 4.91 7.74
N THR A 14 1.40 4.53 7.61
CA THR A 14 1.82 3.14 7.37
C THR A 14 1.29 2.23 8.47
N LYS A 15 1.48 2.59 9.74
CA LYS A 15 0.98 1.84 10.89
C LYS A 15 -0.55 1.68 10.86
N LYS A 16 -1.27 2.75 10.51
CA LYS A 16 -2.74 2.71 10.38
C LYS A 16 -3.18 1.66 9.37
N TYR A 17 -2.61 1.68 8.17
CA TYR A 17 -3.06 0.78 7.11
C TYR A 17 -2.51 -0.63 7.25
N THR A 18 -1.33 -0.82 7.81
CA THR A 18 -0.82 -2.15 8.18
C THR A 18 -1.71 -2.81 9.24
N ALA A 19 -2.22 -2.05 10.21
CA ALA A 19 -3.18 -2.56 11.20
C ALA A 19 -4.53 -2.94 10.57
N GLN A 20 -4.93 -2.28 9.47
CA GLN A 20 -6.20 -2.51 8.79
C GLN A 20 -6.13 -3.66 7.78
N TYR A 21 -5.05 -3.76 7.02
CA TYR A 21 -4.92 -4.66 5.87
C TYR A 21 -3.82 -5.71 6.02
N GLY A 22 -3.07 -5.68 7.11
CA GLY A 22 -1.97 -6.62 7.35
C GLY A 22 -0.61 -6.12 6.86
N ASN A 23 0.41 -6.95 7.09
CA ASN A 23 1.80 -6.58 6.80
C ASN A 23 2.11 -6.42 5.30
N ASN A 24 1.28 -7.02 4.43
CA ASN A 24 1.41 -6.88 2.97
C ASN A 24 0.84 -5.54 2.47
N THR A 25 1.11 -4.45 3.19
CA THR A 25 0.64 -3.12 2.83
C THR A 25 1.82 -2.21 2.53
N ILE A 26 1.77 -1.55 1.38
CA ILE A 26 2.76 -0.58 0.92
C ILE A 26 2.09 0.78 0.83
N LEU A 27 2.65 1.78 1.52
CA LEU A 27 2.25 3.17 1.41
C LEU A 27 3.15 3.87 0.38
N LEU A 28 2.54 4.46 -0.64
CA LEU A 28 3.17 5.33 -1.61
C LEU A 28 2.75 6.78 -1.30
N LEU A 29 3.70 7.61 -0.90
CA LEU A 29 3.46 8.99 -0.50
C LEU A 29 4.00 9.94 -1.56
N GLN A 30 3.14 10.76 -2.16
CA GLN A 30 3.60 11.75 -3.14
C GLN A 30 4.36 12.89 -2.45
N VAL A 31 5.56 13.15 -2.97
CA VAL A 31 6.44 14.24 -2.55
C VAL A 31 6.97 14.94 -3.81
N GLY A 32 6.38 16.08 -4.13
CA GLY A 32 6.64 16.75 -5.41
C GLY A 32 6.25 15.87 -6.59
N SER A 33 7.19 15.57 -7.47
CA SER A 33 7.00 14.74 -8.68
C SER A 33 7.37 13.27 -8.45
N PHE A 34 7.41 12.79 -7.20
CA PHE A 34 7.77 11.42 -6.88
C PHE A 34 6.75 10.78 -5.94
N PHE A 35 6.53 9.48 -6.11
CA PHE A 35 6.01 8.63 -5.04
C PHE A 35 7.18 8.04 -4.28
N GLU A 36 7.24 8.32 -2.99
CA GLU A 36 8.31 7.88 -2.10
C GLU A 36 7.78 6.89 -1.07
N ILE A 37 8.61 5.92 -0.71
CA ILE A 37 8.46 5.02 0.42
C ILE A 37 9.65 5.18 1.34
N TYR A 38 9.40 5.18 2.64
CA TYR A 38 10.46 5.33 3.64
C TYR A 38 10.54 4.10 4.54
N GLY A 39 11.74 3.81 5.01
CA GLY A 39 12.01 2.82 6.03
C GLY A 39 13.01 3.36 7.04
N MET A 40 13.25 2.64 8.10
CA MET A 40 14.25 2.94 9.10
C MET A 40 15.26 1.82 9.17
N ARG A 41 16.53 2.16 9.40
CA ARG A 41 17.59 1.21 9.70
C ARG A 41 18.14 1.49 11.09
N ASN A 42 18.10 0.49 11.95
CA ASN A 42 18.68 0.58 13.28
C ASN A 42 20.21 0.38 13.25
N LYS A 43 20.85 0.54 14.40
CA LYS A 43 22.30 0.36 14.55
C LYS A 43 22.79 -1.08 14.31
N ALA A 44 21.89 -2.07 14.39
CA ALA A 44 22.18 -3.47 14.08
C ALA A 44 22.08 -3.77 12.58
N GLY A 45 21.65 -2.79 11.75
CA GLY A 45 21.49 -2.94 10.31
C GLY A 45 20.11 -3.45 9.88
N GLU A 46 19.18 -3.69 10.81
CA GLU A 46 17.85 -4.17 10.51
C GLU A 46 16.99 -3.05 9.91
N ILE A 47 16.27 -3.35 8.83
CA ILE A 47 15.35 -2.44 8.15
C ILE A 47 13.93 -2.74 8.62
N TYR A 48 13.22 -1.70 9.04
CA TYR A 48 11.88 -1.80 9.60
C TYR A 48 11.05 -0.53 9.36
N GLY A 49 9.80 -0.52 9.86
CA GLY A 49 8.88 0.61 9.78
C GLY A 49 8.01 0.64 8.54
N SER A 50 8.41 -0.07 7.48
CA SER A 50 7.61 -0.28 6.26
C SER A 50 8.16 -1.47 5.47
N SER A 51 7.45 -1.85 4.40
CA SER A 51 7.89 -2.87 3.43
C SER A 51 8.79 -2.31 2.32
N ILE A 52 9.70 -1.37 2.66
CA ILE A 52 10.59 -0.74 1.67
C ILE A 52 11.49 -1.75 0.96
N SER A 53 12.02 -2.74 1.68
CA SER A 53 12.89 -3.77 1.11
C SER A 53 12.16 -4.61 0.07
N ASP A 54 10.93 -5.01 0.39
CA ASP A 54 10.08 -5.81 -0.49
C ASP A 54 9.69 -5.02 -1.74
N LEU A 55 9.27 -3.76 -1.57
CA LEU A 55 8.95 -2.89 -2.71
C LEU A 55 10.16 -2.74 -3.64
N CYS A 56 11.34 -2.51 -3.07
CA CYS A 56 12.56 -2.35 -3.88
C CYS A 56 12.89 -3.61 -4.67
N GLN A 57 12.69 -4.77 -4.09
CA GLN A 57 12.88 -6.05 -4.78
C GLN A 57 11.84 -6.24 -5.90
N VAL A 58 10.55 -6.05 -5.60
CA VAL A 58 9.44 -6.23 -6.55
C VAL A 58 9.51 -5.25 -7.72
N CYS A 59 9.79 -3.99 -7.41
CA CYS A 59 9.78 -2.90 -8.38
C CYS A 59 11.17 -2.62 -8.99
N GLN A 60 12.21 -3.33 -8.56
CA GLN A 60 13.61 -3.12 -8.99
C GLN A 60 14.07 -1.66 -8.76
N LEU A 61 13.78 -1.15 -7.56
CA LEU A 61 14.16 0.19 -7.14
C LEU A 61 15.40 0.14 -6.26
N ASN A 62 16.19 1.21 -6.29
CA ASN A 62 17.34 1.36 -5.41
C ASN A 62 16.91 2.06 -4.10
N VAL A 63 17.39 1.52 -2.99
CA VAL A 63 17.28 2.18 -1.69
C VAL A 63 18.40 3.21 -1.56
N SER A 64 18.06 4.41 -1.13
CA SER A 64 19.00 5.47 -0.78
C SER A 64 18.87 5.87 0.69
N GLU A 65 19.96 6.32 1.28
CA GLU A 65 19.99 6.83 2.64
C GLU A 65 19.72 8.34 2.63
N LYS A 66 18.77 8.79 3.43
CA LYS A 66 18.57 10.22 3.67
C LYS A 66 19.54 10.66 4.78
N LYS A 67 20.14 11.83 4.66
CA LYS A 67 20.99 12.42 5.73
C LYS A 67 20.17 12.91 6.94
N VAL A 68 19.17 12.12 7.33
CA VAL A 68 18.23 12.43 8.42
C VAL A 68 17.98 11.19 9.24
N HIS A 69 17.86 11.37 10.55
CA HIS A 69 17.51 10.32 11.50
C HIS A 69 16.12 10.59 12.07
N HIS A 70 15.36 9.53 12.29
CA HIS A 70 14.07 9.57 12.98
C HIS A 70 14.14 8.64 14.18
N ASN A 71 13.87 9.16 15.38
CA ASN A 71 14.02 8.43 16.65
C ASN A 71 15.41 7.79 16.89
N GLY A 72 16.46 8.38 16.31
CA GLY A 72 17.82 7.86 16.43
C GLY A 72 18.26 6.89 15.34
N ASP A 73 17.33 6.45 14.46
CA ASP A 73 17.61 5.52 13.38
C ASP A 73 17.69 6.20 12.02
N GLN A 74 18.48 5.61 11.13
CA GLN A 74 18.75 6.13 9.79
C GLN A 74 17.50 6.00 8.90
N ILE A 75 17.09 7.09 8.26
CA ILE A 75 16.01 7.04 7.27
C ILE A 75 16.53 6.52 5.94
N LEU A 76 15.82 5.51 5.44
CA LEU A 76 15.95 4.98 4.09
C LEU A 76 14.82 5.50 3.22
N MET A 77 15.08 5.63 1.93
CA MET A 77 14.09 6.05 0.94
C MET A 77 14.27 5.31 -0.37
N ALA A 78 13.17 4.92 -0.97
CA ALA A 78 13.08 4.53 -2.37
C ALA A 78 11.88 5.23 -2.99
N GLY A 79 11.83 5.30 -4.31
CA GLY A 79 10.70 5.92 -4.99
C GLY A 79 10.89 5.97 -6.49
N PHE A 80 9.84 6.45 -7.15
CA PHE A 80 9.77 6.60 -8.60
C PHE A 80 8.98 7.86 -8.97
N ARG A 81 9.11 8.29 -10.22
CA ARG A 81 8.40 9.45 -10.74
C ARG A 81 6.88 9.21 -10.72
N ASP A 82 6.11 10.23 -10.42
CA ASP A 82 4.65 10.19 -10.29
C ASP A 82 3.95 9.63 -11.54
N TYR A 83 4.39 10.00 -12.73
CA TYR A 83 3.85 9.49 -14.00
C TYR A 83 4.06 7.97 -14.21
N ALA A 84 4.91 7.34 -13.40
CA ALA A 84 5.18 5.90 -13.48
C ALA A 84 4.28 5.05 -12.55
N LEU A 85 3.35 5.68 -11.81
CA LEU A 85 2.49 4.99 -10.85
C LEU A 85 1.76 3.79 -11.48
N GLU A 86 1.12 3.99 -12.62
CA GLU A 86 0.35 2.96 -13.33
C GLU A 86 1.22 1.75 -13.74
N ARG A 87 2.51 1.96 -13.98
CA ARG A 87 3.46 0.91 -14.28
C ARG A 87 3.84 0.07 -13.06
N TYR A 88 3.89 0.69 -11.87
CA TYR A 88 4.33 0.03 -10.64
C TYR A 88 3.19 -0.63 -9.87
N ILE A 89 1.97 -0.10 -9.94
CA ILE A 89 0.81 -0.69 -9.26
C ILE A 89 0.63 -2.17 -9.61
N PRO A 90 0.57 -2.59 -10.89
CA PRO A 90 0.42 -4.02 -11.22
C PRO A 90 1.51 -4.90 -10.59
N ARG A 91 2.78 -4.47 -10.60
CA ARG A 91 3.88 -5.23 -10.01
C ARG A 91 3.73 -5.43 -8.51
N ILE A 92 3.26 -4.40 -7.81
CA ILE A 92 2.99 -4.44 -6.37
C ILE A 92 1.86 -5.43 -6.08
N LEU A 93 0.80 -5.40 -6.88
CA LEU A 93 -0.37 -6.27 -6.72
C LEU A 93 -0.05 -7.72 -7.09
N ASP A 94 0.71 -7.96 -8.16
CA ASP A 94 1.16 -9.29 -8.58
C ASP A 94 2.04 -9.98 -7.51
N ALA A 95 2.75 -9.18 -6.72
CA ALA A 95 3.49 -9.66 -5.55
C ALA A 95 2.62 -9.80 -4.29
N ASN A 96 1.28 -9.71 -4.44
CA ASN A 96 0.29 -9.85 -3.36
C ASN A 96 0.39 -8.78 -2.26
N TYR A 97 0.80 -7.57 -2.63
CA TYR A 97 0.75 -6.40 -1.74
C TYR A 97 -0.48 -5.53 -2.04
N ILE A 98 -0.93 -4.81 -1.02
CA ILE A 98 -1.93 -3.74 -1.14
C ILE A 98 -1.17 -2.42 -1.25
N ALA A 99 -1.47 -1.63 -2.27
CA ALA A 99 -0.89 -0.30 -2.46
C ALA A 99 -1.85 0.78 -1.97
N VAL A 100 -1.43 1.54 -0.97
CA VAL A 100 -2.13 2.72 -0.46
C VAL A 100 -1.45 3.95 -1.03
N VAL A 101 -2.17 4.75 -1.81
CA VAL A 101 -1.63 5.90 -2.52
C VAL A 101 -2.12 7.19 -1.89
N TYR A 102 -1.19 8.03 -1.46
CA TYR A 102 -1.45 9.37 -0.97
C TYR A 102 -0.86 10.40 -1.92
N VAL A 103 -1.69 11.32 -2.38
CA VAL A 103 -1.29 12.42 -3.25
C VAL A 103 -1.15 13.72 -2.48
N GLN A 104 -0.32 14.59 -3.04
CA GLN A 104 -0.05 15.91 -2.50
C GLN A 104 -0.98 16.94 -3.16
N GLU A 105 -1.81 17.59 -2.36
CA GLU A 105 -2.68 18.68 -2.79
C GLU A 105 -2.19 20.01 -2.26
N LYS A 106 -2.29 21.07 -3.07
CA LYS A 106 -1.97 22.43 -2.65
C LYS A 106 -3.07 22.96 -1.72
N SER A 107 -2.68 23.42 -0.55
CA SER A 107 -3.59 24.00 0.44
C SER A 107 -3.02 25.30 0.99
N GLY A 108 -3.59 26.43 0.57
CA GLY A 108 -3.10 27.75 0.94
C GLY A 108 -1.64 27.95 0.55
N LYS A 109 -0.76 28.24 1.53
CA LYS A 109 0.70 28.42 1.32
C LYS A 109 1.51 27.14 1.43
N GLY A 110 0.86 25.98 1.66
CA GLY A 110 1.53 24.68 1.89
C GLY A 110 0.90 23.56 1.07
N PHE A 111 1.21 22.36 1.49
CA PHE A 111 0.69 21.13 0.90
C PHE A 111 0.09 20.24 1.99
N ILE A 112 -1.02 19.61 1.68
CA ILE A 112 -1.61 18.54 2.48
C ILE A 112 -1.52 17.24 1.69
N ARG A 113 -1.52 16.11 2.39
CA ARG A 113 -1.54 14.79 1.78
C ARG A 113 -2.88 14.14 2.04
N LYS A 114 -3.43 13.59 0.98
CA LYS A 114 -4.77 13.00 1.00
C LYS A 114 -4.72 11.62 0.38
N LEU A 115 -5.51 10.71 0.96
CA LEU A 115 -5.74 9.40 0.35
C LEU A 115 -6.36 9.60 -1.03
N ASP A 116 -5.70 9.08 -2.04
CA ASP A 116 -6.17 9.07 -3.43
C ASP A 116 -6.85 7.74 -3.75
N ALA A 117 -6.11 6.63 -3.56
CA ALA A 117 -6.61 5.30 -3.87
C ALA A 117 -6.01 4.22 -2.98
N ILE A 118 -6.72 3.10 -2.89
CA ILE A 118 -6.23 1.85 -2.33
C ILE A 118 -6.44 0.77 -3.38
N TYR A 119 -5.34 0.21 -3.85
CA TYR A 119 -5.34 -0.87 -4.83
C TYR A 119 -5.06 -2.19 -4.13
N SER A 120 -5.83 -3.22 -4.46
CA SER A 120 -5.61 -4.58 -3.96
C SER A 120 -5.67 -5.58 -5.12
N PRO A 121 -5.04 -6.76 -5.00
CA PRO A 121 -5.03 -7.76 -6.07
C PRO A 121 -6.42 -8.15 -6.61
N GLY A 122 -7.44 -8.10 -5.74
CA GLY A 122 -8.82 -8.46 -6.12
C GLY A 122 -9.68 -7.31 -6.65
N THR A 123 -9.23 -6.05 -6.56
CA THR A 123 -10.04 -4.87 -6.91
C THR A 123 -9.45 -4.01 -8.02
N TYR A 124 -8.24 -4.31 -8.44
CA TYR A 124 -7.58 -3.58 -9.51
C TYR A 124 -7.88 -4.19 -10.87
N LEU A 125 -8.49 -3.40 -11.74
CA LEU A 125 -8.71 -3.73 -13.14
C LEU A 125 -7.70 -2.94 -13.97
N ASN A 126 -6.76 -3.62 -14.61
CA ASN A 126 -5.82 -2.97 -15.50
C ASN A 126 -6.40 -2.93 -16.93
N PRO A 127 -6.86 -1.77 -17.43
CA PRO A 127 -7.46 -1.65 -18.75
C PRO A 127 -6.47 -1.91 -19.90
N GLU A 128 -5.16 -1.87 -19.64
CA GLU A 128 -4.12 -2.08 -20.66
C GLU A 128 -3.55 -3.51 -20.63
N SER A 129 -4.03 -4.38 -19.75
CA SER A 129 -3.58 -5.76 -19.69
C SER A 129 -4.07 -6.55 -20.91
N THR A 130 -3.18 -6.78 -21.85
CA THR A 130 -3.40 -7.71 -22.99
C THR A 130 -3.27 -9.17 -22.58
N THR A 131 -2.77 -9.44 -21.39
CA THR A 131 -2.73 -10.78 -20.80
C THR A 131 -4.01 -10.99 -20.03
N SER A 132 -4.78 -12.02 -20.41
CA SER A 132 -6.01 -12.45 -19.73
C SER A 132 -5.69 -13.01 -18.33
N VAL A 133 -5.27 -12.15 -17.42
CA VAL A 133 -5.30 -12.50 -16.01
C VAL A 133 -6.74 -12.35 -15.57
N SER A 134 -7.49 -13.44 -15.59
CA SER A 134 -8.85 -13.47 -15.10
C SER A 134 -8.84 -13.25 -13.59
N ASN A 135 -9.24 -12.07 -13.16
CA ASN A 135 -9.49 -11.83 -11.74
C ASN A 135 -10.85 -12.45 -11.38
N ASN A 136 -10.79 -13.49 -10.54
CA ASN A 136 -12.01 -14.08 -10.00
C ASN A 136 -12.34 -13.39 -8.67
N ILE A 137 -13.50 -12.75 -8.61
CA ILE A 137 -14.05 -12.21 -7.36
C ILE A 137 -15.06 -13.21 -6.83
N MET A 138 -14.84 -13.70 -5.60
CA MET A 138 -15.78 -14.55 -4.89
C MET A 138 -16.47 -13.77 -3.78
N CYS A 139 -17.80 -13.78 -3.80
CA CYS A 139 -18.61 -13.29 -2.70
C CYS A 139 -19.17 -14.49 -1.92
N ILE A 140 -18.98 -14.49 -0.62
CA ILE A 140 -19.53 -15.52 0.28
C ILE A 140 -20.53 -14.82 1.20
N TRP A 141 -21.79 -15.26 1.15
CA TRP A 141 -22.83 -14.83 2.08
C TRP A 141 -23.16 -15.96 3.04
N ILE A 142 -23.20 -15.65 4.33
CA ILE A 142 -23.48 -16.64 5.39
C ILE A 142 -24.63 -16.13 6.24
N ASP A 143 -25.69 -16.93 6.35
CA ASP A 143 -26.83 -16.66 7.24
C ASP A 143 -27.10 -17.82 8.17
N LYS A 144 -27.54 -17.50 9.39
CA LYS A 144 -27.98 -18.47 10.40
C LYS A 144 -29.49 -18.35 10.55
N THR A 145 -30.20 -19.36 10.10
CA THR A 145 -31.66 -19.43 10.21
C THR A 145 -32.11 -20.57 11.11
N LYS A 146 -33.29 -20.43 11.75
CA LYS A 146 -33.94 -21.46 12.52
C LYS A 146 -35.10 -22.06 11.72
N VAL A 147 -35.03 -23.35 11.41
CA VAL A 147 -36.12 -24.07 10.76
C VAL A 147 -36.52 -25.24 11.67
N ARG A 148 -37.77 -25.28 12.13
CA ARG A 148 -38.34 -26.34 13.01
C ARG A 148 -37.45 -26.64 14.22
N LYS A 149 -37.03 -25.60 14.99
CA LYS A 149 -36.15 -25.68 16.18
C LYS A 149 -34.70 -26.12 15.93
N GLN A 150 -34.31 -26.38 14.68
CA GLN A 150 -32.93 -26.67 14.32
C GLN A 150 -32.26 -25.40 13.75
N GLN A 151 -31.03 -25.12 14.17
CA GLN A 151 -30.22 -24.09 13.55
C GLN A 151 -29.67 -24.63 12.21
N LYS A 152 -29.84 -23.87 11.16
CA LYS A 152 -29.29 -24.14 9.83
C LYS A 152 -28.36 -23.00 9.45
N LEU A 153 -27.24 -23.35 8.84
CA LEU A 153 -26.33 -22.42 8.19
C LEU A 153 -26.63 -22.44 6.70
N VAL A 154 -26.95 -21.27 6.15
CA VAL A 154 -27.14 -21.10 4.70
C VAL A 154 -25.92 -20.36 4.19
N ILE A 155 -25.28 -20.91 3.17
CA ILE A 155 -24.10 -20.32 2.53
C ILE A 155 -24.44 -20.07 1.06
N GLY A 156 -24.39 -18.80 0.66
CA GLY A 156 -24.46 -18.37 -0.74
C GLY A 156 -23.07 -18.09 -1.27
N LEU A 157 -22.76 -18.60 -2.46
CA LEU A 157 -21.51 -18.35 -3.17
C LEU A 157 -21.80 -17.74 -4.53
N SER A 158 -21.09 -16.68 -4.85
CA SER A 158 -21.08 -16.08 -6.18
C SER A 158 -19.65 -15.85 -6.62
N VAL A 159 -19.31 -16.22 -7.85
CA VAL A 159 -18.01 -16.02 -8.45
C VAL A 159 -18.20 -15.27 -9.75
N VAL A 160 -17.46 -14.18 -9.91
CA VAL A 160 -17.42 -13.39 -11.14
C VAL A 160 -15.99 -13.40 -11.65
N ASN A 161 -15.84 -13.73 -12.92
CA ASN A 161 -14.59 -13.56 -13.66
C ASN A 161 -14.67 -12.22 -14.39
N ILE A 162 -13.69 -11.35 -14.17
CA ILE A 162 -13.63 -10.00 -14.75
C ILE A 162 -12.48 -9.95 -15.75
#